data_4d7ddecf08c0760da8d7caac1a891f71
#
_entry.id   4d7ddecf08c0760da8d7caac1a891f71
#
_cell.length_a   1.000
_cell.length_b   1.000
_cell.length_c   1.000
_cell.angle_alpha   90.00
_cell.angle_beta   90.00
_cell.angle_gamma   90.00
#
_symmetry.space_group_name_H-M   'P 1'
#
loop_
_entity.id
_entity.type
_entity.pdbx_description
1 polymer ?
#
loop_
_entity_poly.entity_id
_entity_poly.type
_entity_poly.pdbx_seq_one_letter_code
_entity_poly.pdbx_strand_id
1 'polypeptide(L)'
;MINVEDHAYLFVHFIHENESRADLEQVYFSVSQDGIRWETLNDRKPVLTSKLGEQGVRDPFIVRSPIDHKFYIIGTDLSMYFRKDWDEVQKSGSQHIVVWESTDLITWSEQRLIKVGPETAGCVWAPEAIYDKETDDFLVFWASRENFGADKQKIFYSKTKDFKNFTKPKLYIERNNHIIDTTIIEEDGKYYRFSKDETVKSITVEVSDSLLGEFTTLETNLKDLIGVEGPACFKLKEGNKWCLLLDHYEIEKKYIPYYTTDLQSAQFTRSNDDLDIPVNSKHGGVMSITIDEYNALVKAYGGSSI
;
A
#
# COMPACT_ATOMS: atom_id res chain seq x y z
N MET A 1 18.05 -11.90 -4.12
CA MET A 1 17.67 -10.88 -5.12
C MET A 1 17.07 -11.62 -6.30
N ILE A 2 15.85 -11.29 -6.69
CA ILE A 2 15.20 -11.85 -7.89
C ILE A 2 15.94 -11.24 -9.08
N ASN A 3 16.31 -12.08 -10.06
CA ASN A 3 17.03 -11.62 -11.24
C ASN A 3 16.11 -10.67 -12.04
N VAL A 4 16.58 -9.50 -12.42
CA VAL A 4 15.77 -8.43 -13.04
C VAL A 4 15.10 -8.89 -14.35
N GLU A 5 15.64 -9.90 -15.04
CA GLU A 5 15.14 -10.39 -16.32
C GLU A 5 13.98 -11.41 -16.20
N ASP A 6 13.76 -12.03 -15.02
CA ASP A 6 12.82 -13.12 -14.82
C ASP A 6 11.76 -12.86 -13.74
N HIS A 7 11.24 -11.62 -13.67
CA HIS A 7 10.18 -11.31 -12.73
C HIS A 7 8.90 -10.78 -13.40
N ALA A 8 7.80 -10.95 -12.69
CA ALA A 8 6.49 -10.39 -12.95
C ALA A 8 6.05 -9.57 -11.73
N TYR A 9 4.80 -9.15 -11.69
CA TYR A 9 4.28 -8.31 -10.62
C TYR A 9 2.96 -8.85 -10.09
N LEU A 10 2.79 -8.73 -8.79
CA LEU A 10 1.52 -8.91 -8.08
C LEU A 10 1.10 -7.57 -7.49
N PHE A 11 -0.09 -7.11 -7.82
CA PHE A 11 -0.75 -5.97 -7.21
C PHE A 11 -1.86 -6.47 -6.31
N VAL A 12 -1.75 -6.22 -5.01
CA VAL A 12 -2.82 -6.40 -4.05
C VAL A 12 -3.53 -5.07 -3.85
N HIS A 13 -4.84 -5.05 -4.00
CA HIS A 13 -5.63 -3.82 -3.94
C HIS A 13 -7.04 -4.10 -3.42
N PHE A 14 -7.78 -3.07 -3.07
CA PHE A 14 -9.22 -3.17 -2.92
C PHE A 14 -9.92 -2.47 -4.10
N ILE A 15 -11.22 -2.55 -4.15
CA ILE A 15 -12.02 -1.93 -5.21
C ILE A 15 -12.80 -0.76 -4.62
N HIS A 16 -13.10 0.24 -5.45
CA HIS A 16 -13.85 1.41 -5.03
C HIS A 16 -15.14 1.01 -4.29
N GLU A 17 -15.30 1.58 -3.11
CA GLU A 17 -16.51 1.43 -2.33
C GLU A 17 -17.71 1.95 -3.13
N ASN A 18 -18.69 1.11 -3.23
CA ASN A 18 -20.02 1.54 -3.58
C ASN A 18 -20.96 0.88 -2.56
N GLU A 19 -21.89 1.64 -2.06
CA GLU A 19 -22.74 1.21 -0.94
C GLU A 19 -23.62 -0.02 -1.24
N SER A 20 -23.54 -0.58 -2.44
CA SER A 20 -24.35 -1.73 -2.84
C SER A 20 -23.73 -3.09 -2.50
N ARG A 21 -22.40 -3.16 -2.20
CA ARG A 21 -21.68 -4.43 -2.03
C ARG A 21 -20.58 -4.34 -0.98
N ALA A 22 -20.65 -5.23 0.01
CA ALA A 22 -19.66 -5.33 1.09
C ALA A 22 -18.33 -5.98 0.66
N ASP A 23 -18.30 -6.71 -0.45
CA ASP A 23 -17.12 -7.44 -0.92
C ASP A 23 -16.13 -6.57 -1.71
N LEU A 24 -16.45 -5.31 -1.99
CA LEU A 24 -15.57 -4.40 -2.71
C LEU A 24 -14.38 -3.95 -1.85
N GLU A 25 -14.58 -3.76 -0.56
CA GLU A 25 -13.54 -3.46 0.42
C GLU A 25 -12.94 -4.75 0.98
N GLN A 26 -12.31 -5.53 0.11
CA GLN A 26 -11.61 -6.79 0.41
C GLN A 26 -10.31 -6.86 -0.41
N VAL A 27 -9.53 -7.92 -0.26
CA VAL A 27 -8.25 -8.04 -0.97
C VAL A 27 -8.43 -8.72 -2.32
N TYR A 28 -8.14 -7.98 -3.37
CA TYR A 28 -8.11 -8.44 -4.75
C TYR A 28 -6.68 -8.59 -5.22
N PHE A 29 -6.45 -9.54 -6.12
CA PHE A 29 -5.16 -9.76 -6.76
C PHE A 29 -5.24 -9.44 -8.26
N SER A 30 -4.24 -8.70 -8.72
CA SER A 30 -3.99 -8.52 -10.16
C SER A 30 -2.54 -8.81 -10.46
N VAL A 31 -2.25 -9.42 -11.59
CA VAL A 31 -0.90 -9.79 -11.99
C VAL A 31 -0.52 -9.14 -13.31
N SER A 32 0.77 -8.92 -13.51
CA SER A 32 1.32 -8.37 -14.75
C SER A 32 2.71 -8.96 -15.02
N GLN A 33 3.04 -9.21 -16.29
CA GLN A 33 4.39 -9.62 -16.68
C GLN A 33 5.31 -8.42 -16.96
N ASP A 34 4.74 -7.27 -17.25
CA ASP A 34 5.49 -6.07 -17.66
C ASP A 34 5.30 -4.86 -16.71
N GLY A 35 4.36 -4.95 -15.75
CA GLY A 35 3.98 -3.85 -14.86
C GLY A 35 3.09 -2.80 -15.53
N ILE A 36 2.62 -3.07 -16.76
CA ILE A 36 1.83 -2.17 -17.59
C ILE A 36 0.44 -2.75 -17.85
N ARG A 37 0.37 -4.00 -18.27
CA ARG A 37 -0.88 -4.72 -18.55
C ARG A 37 -1.20 -5.64 -17.40
N TRP A 38 -2.33 -5.42 -16.75
CA TRP A 38 -2.74 -6.11 -15.54
C TRP A 38 -3.98 -6.96 -15.75
N GLU A 39 -3.94 -8.17 -15.26
CA GLU A 39 -5.08 -9.08 -15.23
C GLU A 39 -5.57 -9.27 -13.79
N THR A 40 -6.85 -9.01 -13.55
CA THR A 40 -7.46 -9.29 -12.23
C THR A 40 -7.82 -10.74 -12.13
N LEU A 41 -7.31 -11.40 -11.11
CA LEU A 41 -7.50 -12.83 -10.85
C LEU A 41 -8.86 -13.13 -10.17
N ASN A 42 -9.15 -14.44 -9.99
CA ASN A 42 -10.30 -14.98 -9.24
C ASN A 42 -11.66 -14.49 -9.78
N ASP A 43 -11.81 -14.40 -11.12
CA ASP A 43 -13.03 -13.92 -11.77
C ASP A 43 -13.47 -12.53 -11.22
N ARG A 44 -12.53 -11.69 -10.90
CA ARG A 44 -12.75 -10.37 -10.27
C ARG A 44 -13.51 -10.44 -8.94
N LYS A 45 -13.29 -11.50 -8.17
CA LYS A 45 -13.74 -11.65 -6.79
C LYS A 45 -12.56 -11.50 -5.83
N PRO A 46 -12.79 -11.14 -4.57
CA PRO A 46 -11.72 -11.05 -3.61
C PRO A 46 -11.03 -12.42 -3.41
N VAL A 47 -9.71 -12.40 -3.29
CA VAL A 47 -8.92 -13.59 -2.94
C VAL A 47 -8.93 -13.79 -1.43
N LEU A 48 -8.86 -12.70 -0.65
CA LEU A 48 -8.98 -12.75 0.80
C LEU A 48 -10.14 -11.85 1.25
N THR A 49 -10.90 -12.37 2.21
CA THR A 49 -12.07 -11.68 2.78
C THR A 49 -11.92 -11.55 4.27
N SER A 50 -12.06 -10.34 4.81
CA SER A 50 -12.07 -10.08 6.23
C SER A 50 -13.37 -10.54 6.87
N LYS A 51 -13.24 -11.28 7.98
CA LYS A 51 -14.36 -11.77 8.80
C LYS A 51 -14.28 -11.27 10.23
N LEU A 52 -13.22 -10.56 10.58
CA LEU A 52 -12.97 -10.03 11.92
C LEU A 52 -13.02 -8.49 11.86
N GLY A 53 -13.07 -7.86 13.03
CA GLY A 53 -13.05 -6.42 13.15
C GLY A 53 -14.20 -5.74 12.42
N GLU A 54 -13.88 -4.77 11.59
CA GLU A 54 -14.85 -4.02 10.79
C GLU A 54 -15.32 -4.76 9.53
N GLN A 55 -14.81 -5.97 9.28
CA GLN A 55 -15.19 -6.85 8.17
C GLN A 55 -14.95 -6.23 6.77
N GLY A 56 -14.00 -5.33 6.68
CA GLY A 56 -13.50 -4.75 5.45
C GLY A 56 -11.99 -4.64 5.47
N VAL A 57 -11.40 -4.56 4.28
CA VAL A 57 -9.96 -4.32 4.11
C VAL A 57 -9.78 -3.24 3.07
N ARG A 58 -9.17 -2.14 3.48
CA ARG A 58 -8.71 -1.09 2.59
C ARG A 58 -7.19 -1.05 2.58
N ASP A 59 -6.61 -0.45 1.57
CA ASP A 59 -5.17 -0.19 1.45
C ASP A 59 -4.31 -1.43 1.72
N PRO A 60 -4.60 -2.61 1.11
CA PRO A 60 -3.81 -3.80 1.34
C PRO A 60 -2.39 -3.63 0.78
N PHE A 61 -1.40 -4.00 1.58
CA PHE A 61 0.01 -3.98 1.19
C PHE A 61 0.60 -5.37 1.32
N ILE A 62 1.47 -5.76 0.38
CA ILE A 62 2.13 -7.05 0.37
C ILE A 62 3.64 -6.91 0.48
N VAL A 63 4.26 -7.78 1.27
CA VAL A 63 5.71 -7.83 1.44
C VAL A 63 6.21 -9.26 1.48
N ARG A 64 7.38 -9.49 0.88
CA ARG A 64 8.14 -10.72 0.99
C ARG A 64 9.15 -10.58 2.14
N SER A 65 9.15 -11.52 3.06
CA SER A 65 10.08 -11.55 4.18
C SER A 65 11.38 -12.25 3.82
N PRO A 66 12.53 -11.59 3.94
CA PRO A 66 13.82 -12.25 3.84
C PRO A 66 14.19 -13.06 5.09
N ILE A 67 13.46 -12.90 6.20
CA ILE A 67 13.73 -13.54 7.49
C ILE A 67 13.24 -14.99 7.49
N ASP A 68 11.99 -15.22 7.07
CA ASP A 68 11.33 -16.53 7.13
C ASP A 68 10.78 -16.99 5.77
N HIS A 69 11.10 -16.26 4.70
CA HIS A 69 10.71 -16.53 3.31
C HIS A 69 9.19 -16.57 3.06
N LYS A 70 8.42 -15.98 3.95
CA LYS A 70 6.97 -15.86 3.80
C LYS A 70 6.56 -14.57 3.10
N PHE A 71 5.32 -14.56 2.69
CA PHE A 71 4.61 -13.38 2.22
C PHE A 71 3.63 -12.94 3.32
N TYR A 72 3.54 -11.64 3.52
CA TYR A 72 2.58 -11.05 4.42
C TYR A 72 1.73 -10.04 3.67
N ILE A 73 0.43 -10.11 3.86
CA ILE A 73 -0.50 -9.05 3.47
C ILE A 73 -0.96 -8.38 4.76
N ILE A 74 -0.83 -7.07 4.80
CA ILE A 74 -1.37 -6.20 5.85
C ILE A 74 -2.36 -5.22 5.22
N GLY A 75 -3.31 -4.70 6.00
CA GLY A 75 -4.29 -3.74 5.48
C GLY A 75 -5.02 -3.01 6.58
N THR A 76 -5.73 -1.97 6.20
CA THR A 76 -6.61 -1.20 7.06
C THR A 76 -7.85 -2.03 7.41
N ASP A 77 -8.13 -2.21 8.72
CA ASP A 77 -9.38 -2.80 9.20
C ASP A 77 -10.48 -1.74 9.14
N LEU A 78 -11.15 -1.63 8.01
CA LEU A 78 -12.21 -0.65 7.78
C LEU A 78 -13.16 -1.11 6.67
N SER A 79 -14.47 -0.97 6.92
CA SER A 79 -15.50 -1.06 5.89
C SER A 79 -16.39 0.18 5.90
N MET A 80 -16.27 1.02 4.89
CA MET A 80 -17.17 2.15 4.69
C MET A 80 -18.57 1.71 4.25
N TYR A 81 -18.69 0.48 3.71
CA TYR A 81 -20.00 -0.13 3.47
C TYR A 81 -20.85 -0.22 4.75
N PHE A 82 -20.23 -0.54 5.91
CA PHE A 82 -20.91 -0.63 7.19
C PHE A 82 -20.88 0.68 7.99
N ARG A 83 -19.76 1.41 7.97
CA ARG A 83 -19.54 2.59 8.82
C ARG A 83 -20.18 3.88 8.27
N LYS A 84 -20.06 4.15 6.99
CA LYS A 84 -20.68 5.26 6.22
C LYS A 84 -20.32 6.70 6.63
N ASP A 85 -19.58 6.91 7.69
CA ASP A 85 -19.21 8.23 8.23
C ASP A 85 -17.69 8.38 8.33
N TRP A 86 -17.12 9.14 7.40
CA TRP A 86 -15.68 9.41 7.35
C TRP A 86 -15.15 10.19 8.55
N ASP A 87 -15.95 11.06 9.14
CA ASP A 87 -15.51 11.83 10.33
C ASP A 87 -15.51 10.93 11.59
N GLU A 88 -16.47 10.03 11.70
CA GLU A 88 -16.54 9.07 12.80
C GLU A 88 -15.39 8.07 12.76
N VAL A 89 -15.11 7.45 11.60
CA VAL A 89 -14.07 6.39 11.50
C VAL A 89 -12.65 6.90 11.74
N GLN A 90 -12.43 8.22 11.64
CA GLN A 90 -11.16 8.83 12.03
C GLN A 90 -10.98 8.98 13.54
N LYS A 91 -12.07 8.96 14.30
CA LYS A 91 -12.09 9.24 15.75
C LYS A 91 -12.35 8.00 16.59
N SER A 92 -13.09 7.03 16.04
CA SER A 92 -13.52 5.82 16.71
C SER A 92 -13.40 4.57 15.82
N GLY A 93 -12.46 4.57 14.88
CA GLY A 93 -12.18 3.44 14.01
C GLY A 93 -11.31 2.39 14.67
N SER A 94 -11.00 1.36 13.92
CA SER A 94 -10.13 0.25 14.38
C SER A 94 -8.71 0.73 14.68
N GLN A 95 -8.14 0.22 15.79
CA GLN A 95 -6.74 0.42 16.16
C GLN A 95 -5.85 -0.75 15.71
N HIS A 96 -6.39 -1.60 14.83
CA HIS A 96 -5.74 -2.83 14.37
C HIS A 96 -5.40 -2.75 12.89
N ILE A 97 -4.41 -3.52 12.50
CA ILE A 97 -4.19 -3.92 11.11
C ILE A 97 -4.70 -5.34 10.90
N VAL A 98 -5.17 -5.62 9.68
CA VAL A 98 -5.45 -6.98 9.23
C VAL A 98 -4.16 -7.62 8.77
N VAL A 99 -3.94 -8.91 9.08
CA VAL A 99 -2.73 -9.63 8.67
C VAL A 99 -3.07 -11.04 8.19
N TRP A 100 -2.51 -11.42 7.03
CA TRP A 100 -2.42 -12.78 6.53
C TRP A 100 -0.97 -13.14 6.22
N GLU A 101 -0.63 -14.42 6.32
CA GLU A 101 0.68 -14.94 5.90
C GLU A 101 0.53 -16.12 4.94
N SER A 102 1.48 -16.27 4.02
CA SER A 102 1.54 -17.36 3.04
C SER A 102 2.97 -17.74 2.77
N THR A 103 3.20 -18.97 2.33
CA THR A 103 4.51 -19.44 1.83
C THR A 103 4.55 -19.59 0.32
N ASP A 104 3.40 -19.46 -0.37
CA ASP A 104 3.24 -19.78 -1.79
C ASP A 104 2.37 -18.78 -2.57
N LEU A 105 1.87 -17.71 -1.93
CA LEU A 105 0.92 -16.71 -2.47
C LEU A 105 -0.49 -17.27 -2.78
N ILE A 106 -0.72 -18.56 -2.56
CA ILE A 106 -1.96 -19.26 -2.91
C ILE A 106 -2.71 -19.68 -1.66
N THR A 107 -2.00 -20.31 -0.73
CA THR A 107 -2.56 -20.77 0.55
C THR A 107 -2.25 -19.74 1.63
N TRP A 108 -3.29 -19.12 2.15
CA TRP A 108 -3.18 -18.08 3.16
C TRP A 108 -3.63 -18.59 4.53
N SER A 109 -3.00 -18.07 5.57
CA SER A 109 -3.39 -18.33 6.96
C SER A 109 -4.80 -17.81 7.26
N GLU A 110 -5.36 -18.22 8.41
CA GLU A 110 -6.47 -17.50 9.00
C GLU A 110 -6.09 -16.03 9.23
N GLN A 111 -7.10 -15.16 9.10
CA GLN A 111 -6.98 -13.73 9.38
C GLN A 111 -6.58 -13.47 10.82
N ARG A 112 -5.69 -12.51 11.01
CA ARG A 112 -5.37 -11.93 12.33
C ARG A 112 -5.68 -10.45 12.35
N LEU A 113 -6.13 -9.97 13.50
CA LEU A 113 -6.18 -8.55 13.83
C LEU A 113 -5.09 -8.26 14.86
N ILE A 114 -4.17 -7.37 14.52
CA ILE A 114 -3.05 -7.00 15.37
C ILE A 114 -3.21 -5.53 15.77
N LYS A 115 -3.33 -5.28 17.08
CA LYS A 115 -3.36 -3.92 17.60
C LYS A 115 -1.96 -3.30 17.46
N VAL A 116 -1.84 -2.28 16.65
CA VAL A 116 -0.61 -1.51 16.46
C VAL A 116 -0.79 -0.04 16.84
N GLY A 117 -2.01 0.48 16.82
CA GLY A 117 -2.30 1.86 17.16
C GLY A 117 -1.96 2.17 18.63
N PRO A 118 -1.46 3.40 18.92
CA PRO A 118 -1.35 3.87 20.30
C PRO A 118 -2.74 3.86 20.98
N GLU A 119 -2.78 3.84 22.31
CA GLU A 119 -4.04 3.81 23.06
C GLU A 119 -4.97 4.99 22.74
N THR A 120 -4.39 6.10 22.30
CA THR A 120 -5.12 7.32 21.93
C THR A 120 -5.52 7.37 20.46
N ALA A 121 -5.19 6.33 19.66
CA ALA A 121 -5.49 6.32 18.24
C ALA A 121 -7.00 6.29 17.98
N GLY A 122 -7.47 7.18 17.14
CA GLY A 122 -8.83 7.16 16.60
C GLY A 122 -8.97 6.28 15.36
N CYS A 123 -7.86 5.93 14.71
CA CYS A 123 -7.82 5.05 13.54
C CYS A 123 -6.40 4.51 13.30
N VAL A 124 -6.29 3.48 12.46
CA VAL A 124 -5.03 2.96 11.90
C VAL A 124 -5.28 2.71 10.41
N TRP A 125 -4.71 3.56 9.55
CA TRP A 125 -5.00 3.56 8.12
C TRP A 125 -3.76 3.39 7.25
N ALA A 126 -3.95 2.74 6.10
CA ALA A 126 -2.95 2.52 5.08
C ALA A 126 -1.61 2.02 5.64
N PRO A 127 -1.60 0.85 6.32
CA PRO A 127 -0.36 0.28 6.83
C PRO A 127 0.50 -0.24 5.69
N GLU A 128 1.78 0.13 5.70
CA GLU A 128 2.80 -0.43 4.84
C GLU A 128 3.99 -0.95 5.65
N ALA A 129 4.86 -1.71 4.99
CA ALA A 129 6.03 -2.29 5.62
C ALA A 129 7.25 -2.25 4.71
N ILE A 130 8.39 -1.90 5.26
CA ILE A 130 9.69 -2.00 4.58
C ILE A 130 10.67 -2.76 5.47
N TYR A 131 11.46 -3.65 4.85
CA TYR A 131 12.49 -4.39 5.57
C TYR A 131 13.70 -3.49 5.82
N ASP A 132 14.07 -3.35 7.09
CA ASP A 132 15.25 -2.63 7.54
C ASP A 132 16.43 -3.59 7.63
N LYS A 133 17.35 -3.51 6.69
CA LYS A 133 18.56 -4.35 6.61
C LYS A 133 19.53 -4.11 7.77
N GLU A 134 19.47 -2.91 8.39
CA GLU A 134 20.40 -2.55 9.49
C GLU A 134 19.99 -3.21 10.80
N THR A 135 18.69 -3.35 11.05
CA THR A 135 18.15 -3.90 12.29
C THR A 135 17.57 -5.31 12.15
N ASP A 136 17.53 -5.85 10.93
CA ASP A 136 17.01 -7.18 10.60
C ASP A 136 15.56 -7.35 11.10
N ASP A 137 14.72 -6.34 10.84
CA ASP A 137 13.29 -6.35 11.14
C ASP A 137 12.52 -5.54 10.09
N PHE A 138 11.19 -5.55 10.16
CA PHE A 138 10.35 -4.70 9.35
C PHE A 138 9.99 -3.43 10.13
N LEU A 139 10.11 -2.29 9.47
CA LEU A 139 9.45 -1.07 9.86
C LEU A 139 8.05 -1.10 9.27
N VAL A 140 7.03 -1.23 10.11
CA VAL A 140 5.62 -1.14 9.72
C VAL A 140 5.12 0.23 10.14
N PHE A 141 4.54 0.99 9.22
CA PHE A 141 4.09 2.36 9.46
C PHE A 141 2.67 2.57 8.92
N TRP A 142 1.94 3.50 9.52
CA TRP A 142 0.53 3.76 9.21
C TRP A 142 0.14 5.18 9.59
N ALA A 143 -0.94 5.68 8.99
CA ALA A 143 -1.55 6.94 9.38
C ALA A 143 -2.49 6.74 10.59
N SER A 144 -2.42 7.67 11.53
CA SER A 144 -3.30 7.68 12.70
C SER A 144 -3.58 9.10 13.15
N ARG A 145 -4.79 9.31 13.65
CA ARG A 145 -5.22 10.51 14.35
C ARG A 145 -5.49 10.16 15.80
N GLU A 146 -5.09 10.98 16.73
CA GLU A 146 -5.48 10.81 18.13
C GLU A 146 -6.95 11.18 18.31
N ASN A 147 -7.67 10.47 19.14
CA ASN A 147 -9.11 10.65 19.32
C ASN A 147 -9.50 11.81 20.26
N PHE A 148 -8.51 12.56 20.77
CA PHE A 148 -8.70 13.69 21.65
C PHE A 148 -8.29 15.01 20.99
N GLY A 149 -9.15 16.04 21.10
CA GLY A 149 -8.84 17.40 20.70
C GLY A 149 -8.86 17.64 19.18
N ALA A 150 -8.21 18.73 18.77
CA ALA A 150 -8.06 19.12 17.36
C ALA A 150 -6.84 18.46 16.73
N ASP A 151 -6.70 17.16 16.90
CA ASP A 151 -5.54 16.46 16.41
C ASP A 151 -5.64 16.16 14.90
N LYS A 152 -4.49 16.02 14.28
CA LYS A 152 -4.31 15.79 12.85
C LYS A 152 -3.76 14.38 12.58
N GLN A 153 -3.92 13.91 11.35
CA GLN A 153 -3.31 12.67 10.89
C GLN A 153 -1.78 12.80 10.89
N LYS A 154 -1.12 11.81 11.49
CA LYS A 154 0.33 11.66 11.61
C LYS A 154 0.70 10.24 11.20
N ILE A 155 1.95 10.00 10.86
CA ILE A 155 2.43 8.64 10.62
C ILE A 155 3.12 8.12 11.86
N PHE A 156 2.69 6.95 12.31
CA PHE A 156 3.31 6.17 13.38
C PHE A 156 4.02 4.95 12.80
N TYR A 157 4.91 4.35 13.55
CA TYR A 157 5.55 3.09 13.19
C TYR A 157 5.76 2.16 14.38
N SER A 158 5.90 0.89 14.09
CA SER A 158 6.39 -0.17 14.97
C SER A 158 7.33 -1.07 14.20
N LYS A 159 8.15 -1.84 14.91
CA LYS A 159 9.02 -2.83 14.31
C LYS A 159 8.53 -4.25 14.62
N THR A 160 8.73 -5.16 13.67
CA THR A 160 8.35 -6.57 13.80
C THR A 160 9.27 -7.46 12.96
N LYS A 161 9.43 -8.72 13.38
CA LYS A 161 10.11 -9.76 12.58
C LYS A 161 9.15 -10.78 11.98
N ASP A 162 7.91 -10.85 12.46
CA ASP A 162 7.01 -11.96 12.24
C ASP A 162 5.54 -11.54 12.00
N PHE A 163 5.25 -10.25 11.96
CA PHE A 163 3.89 -9.69 11.87
C PHE A 163 2.91 -10.26 12.91
N LYS A 164 3.44 -10.68 14.07
CA LYS A 164 2.70 -11.13 15.26
C LYS A 164 3.07 -10.32 16.48
N ASN A 165 4.37 -10.09 16.66
CA ASN A 165 4.93 -9.37 17.78
C ASN A 165 5.46 -8.02 17.31
N PHE A 166 4.87 -6.95 17.81
CA PHE A 166 5.22 -5.58 17.44
C PHE A 166 5.83 -4.83 18.62
N THR A 167 6.78 -3.96 18.35
CA THR A 167 7.25 -2.99 19.34
C THR A 167 6.14 -1.99 19.65
N LYS A 168 6.29 -1.23 20.75
CA LYS A 168 5.37 -0.12 21.03
C LYS A 168 5.40 0.90 19.88
N PRO A 169 4.25 1.46 19.50
CA PRO A 169 4.18 2.46 18.44
C PRO A 169 4.97 3.72 18.83
N LYS A 170 5.60 4.31 17.82
CA LYS A 170 6.33 5.59 17.93
C LYS A 170 5.86 6.52 16.81
N LEU A 171 5.92 7.81 17.08
CA LEU A 171 5.70 8.83 16.06
C LEU A 171 6.83 8.76 15.02
N TYR A 172 6.45 8.74 13.74
CA TYR A 172 7.39 8.68 12.61
C TYR A 172 7.42 10.02 11.84
N ILE A 173 6.24 10.48 11.43
CA ILE A 173 6.13 11.75 10.70
C ILE A 173 5.04 12.60 11.33
N GLU A 174 5.40 13.84 11.67
CA GLU A 174 4.46 14.87 12.05
C GLU A 174 4.74 16.15 11.25
N ARG A 175 3.69 16.75 10.71
CA ARG A 175 3.75 17.98 9.94
C ARG A 175 2.68 18.96 10.42
N ASN A 176 2.71 20.20 9.91
CA ASN A 176 1.64 21.15 10.16
C ASN A 176 0.32 20.70 9.52
N ASN A 177 0.37 20.09 8.35
CA ASN A 177 -0.74 19.50 7.64
C ASN A 177 -1.03 18.05 8.08
N HIS A 178 -2.22 17.56 7.75
CA HIS A 178 -2.54 16.13 7.84
C HIS A 178 -1.70 15.34 6.84
N ILE A 179 -1.18 14.19 7.25
CA ILE A 179 -0.40 13.29 6.40
C ILE A 179 -0.94 11.87 6.51
N ILE A 180 -1.19 11.24 5.36
CA ILE A 180 -1.66 9.85 5.25
C ILE A 180 -0.95 9.16 4.07
N ASP A 181 -1.26 7.90 3.82
CA ASP A 181 -0.87 7.13 2.63
C ASP A 181 0.63 7.29 2.31
N THR A 182 1.45 6.80 3.20
CA THR A 182 2.91 6.88 3.02
C THR A 182 3.43 5.58 2.44
N THR A 183 4.17 5.65 1.33
CA THR A 183 4.95 4.54 0.79
C THR A 183 6.44 4.88 0.77
N ILE A 184 7.29 3.88 0.98
CA ILE A 184 8.75 4.04 1.01
C ILE A 184 9.39 2.98 0.13
N ILE A 185 10.30 3.42 -0.74
CA ILE A 185 11.12 2.54 -1.56
C ILE A 185 12.61 2.80 -1.33
N GLU A 186 13.44 1.80 -1.56
CA GLU A 186 14.90 1.92 -1.49
C GLU A 186 15.49 1.82 -2.91
N GLU A 187 16.38 2.74 -3.26
CA GLU A 187 17.20 2.69 -4.47
C GLU A 187 18.60 3.23 -4.17
N ASP A 188 19.61 2.43 -4.49
CA ASP A 188 21.04 2.79 -4.33
C ASP A 188 21.42 3.27 -2.92
N GLY A 189 20.85 2.65 -1.91
CA GLY A 189 21.10 2.96 -0.50
C GLY A 189 20.39 4.20 0.02
N LYS A 190 19.49 4.78 -0.76
CA LYS A 190 18.62 5.88 -0.35
C LYS A 190 17.18 5.43 -0.24
N TYR A 191 16.45 6.04 0.67
CA TYR A 191 15.03 5.81 0.89
C TYR A 191 14.23 7.00 0.38
N TYR A 192 13.35 6.74 -0.58
CA TYR A 192 12.43 7.72 -1.14
C TYR A 192 11.05 7.49 -0.55
N ARG A 193 10.46 8.54 0.03
CA ARG A 193 9.19 8.50 0.72
C ARG A 193 8.18 9.38 0.01
N PHE A 194 7.06 8.78 -0.38
CA PHE A 194 5.92 9.46 -0.96
C PHE A 194 4.80 9.47 0.06
N SER A 195 4.18 10.62 0.28
CA SER A 195 3.08 10.73 1.25
C SER A 195 2.02 11.69 0.74
N LYS A 196 0.76 11.38 1.02
CA LYS A 196 -0.33 12.30 0.75
C LYS A 196 -0.37 13.39 1.81
N ASP A 197 -0.27 14.64 1.39
CA ASP A 197 -0.71 15.77 2.19
C ASP A 197 -2.23 15.84 2.09
N GLU A 198 -2.93 15.38 3.13
CA GLU A 198 -4.39 15.29 3.15
C GLU A 198 -5.05 16.68 3.30
N THR A 199 -4.30 17.72 3.68
CA THR A 199 -4.81 19.09 3.74
C THR A 199 -4.90 19.72 2.37
N VAL A 200 -3.85 19.59 1.54
CA VAL A 200 -3.80 20.16 0.19
C VAL A 200 -4.16 19.15 -0.91
N LYS A 201 -4.33 17.88 -0.56
CA LYS A 201 -4.75 16.77 -1.45
C LYS A 201 -3.75 16.44 -2.57
N SER A 202 -2.46 16.57 -2.28
CA SER A 202 -1.36 16.30 -3.23
C SER A 202 -0.30 15.38 -2.63
N ILE A 203 0.69 14.97 -3.44
CA ILE A 203 1.76 14.08 -3.01
C ILE A 203 3.05 14.88 -2.75
N THR A 204 3.67 14.59 -1.61
CA THR A 204 5.02 15.07 -1.26
C THR A 204 6.04 13.97 -1.46
N VAL A 205 7.27 14.35 -1.81
CA VAL A 205 8.40 13.43 -2.00
C VAL A 205 9.55 13.86 -1.09
N GLU A 206 10.14 12.89 -0.40
CA GLU A 206 11.27 13.12 0.50
C GLU A 206 12.31 12.03 0.32
N VAL A 207 13.57 12.33 0.65
CA VAL A 207 14.69 11.38 0.56
C VAL A 207 15.52 11.38 1.84
N SER A 208 16.05 10.21 2.22
CA SER A 208 16.98 10.03 3.33
C SER A 208 17.98 8.90 3.03
N ASP A 209 19.10 8.92 3.72
CA ASP A 209 20.09 7.84 3.69
C ASP A 209 19.76 6.72 4.70
N SER A 210 18.75 6.88 5.54
CA SER A 210 18.27 5.83 6.45
C SER A 210 16.78 5.93 6.75
N LEU A 211 16.15 4.78 7.05
CA LEU A 211 14.69 4.67 7.28
C LEU A 211 14.20 5.53 8.45
N LEU A 212 14.98 5.66 9.50
CA LEU A 212 14.65 6.43 10.71
C LEU A 212 15.48 7.71 10.84
N GLY A 213 16.21 8.10 9.78
CA GLY A 213 16.97 9.33 9.71
C GLY A 213 16.14 10.56 9.38
N GLU A 214 16.82 11.66 9.18
CA GLU A 214 16.21 12.89 8.71
C GLU A 214 15.92 12.79 7.21
N PHE A 215 14.68 13.06 6.84
CA PHE A 215 14.25 13.12 5.44
C PHE A 215 14.24 14.56 4.93
N THR A 216 14.85 14.76 3.78
CA THR A 216 14.86 16.04 3.07
C THR A 216 13.77 16.06 2.01
N THR A 217 12.93 17.08 2.01
CA THR A 217 11.90 17.29 0.98
C THR A 217 12.51 17.58 -0.37
N LEU A 218 12.06 16.87 -1.40
CA LEU A 218 12.41 17.12 -2.80
C LEU A 218 11.36 18.01 -3.46
N GLU A 219 11.81 18.87 -4.35
CA GLU A 219 10.92 19.66 -5.19
C GLU A 219 10.32 18.76 -6.28
N THR A 220 9.00 18.62 -6.29
CA THR A 220 8.29 17.69 -7.16
C THR A 220 7.15 18.35 -7.92
N ASN A 221 6.89 17.91 -9.14
CA ASN A 221 5.71 18.30 -9.91
C ASN A 221 4.43 17.59 -9.44
N LEU A 222 4.54 16.57 -8.58
CA LEU A 222 3.37 15.89 -8.00
C LEU A 222 2.58 16.80 -7.05
N LYS A 223 3.20 17.86 -6.51
CA LYS A 223 2.52 18.84 -5.66
C LYS A 223 1.40 19.61 -6.39
N ASP A 224 1.48 19.68 -7.72
CA ASP A 224 0.49 20.36 -8.56
C ASP A 224 -0.70 19.47 -8.94
N LEU A 225 -0.61 18.17 -8.61
CA LEU A 225 -1.70 17.20 -8.78
C LEU A 225 -2.60 17.25 -7.55
N ILE A 226 -3.81 17.75 -7.72
CA ILE A 226 -4.79 17.86 -6.64
C ILE A 226 -5.85 16.77 -6.77
N GLY A 227 -6.30 16.21 -5.64
CA GLY A 227 -7.29 15.13 -5.62
C GLY A 227 -6.68 13.76 -5.94
N VAL A 228 -5.44 13.54 -5.47
CA VAL A 228 -4.71 12.27 -5.62
C VAL A 228 -4.35 11.68 -4.27
N GLU A 229 -4.29 10.34 -4.20
CA GLU A 229 -3.95 9.59 -3.00
C GLU A 229 -3.30 8.24 -3.31
N GLY A 230 -3.01 7.46 -2.26
CA GLY A 230 -2.61 6.06 -2.36
C GLY A 230 -1.39 5.84 -3.25
N PRO A 231 -0.25 6.51 -3.04
CA PRO A 231 0.93 6.30 -3.87
C PRO A 231 1.43 4.86 -3.75
N ALA A 232 1.60 4.16 -4.89
CA ALA A 232 2.24 2.85 -4.95
C ALA A 232 3.38 2.91 -5.96
N CYS A 233 4.62 2.79 -5.48
CA CYS A 233 5.81 2.98 -6.29
C CYS A 233 6.56 1.66 -6.48
N PHE A 234 6.92 1.31 -7.72
CA PHE A 234 7.68 0.11 -8.03
C PHE A 234 8.56 0.30 -9.27
N LYS A 235 9.63 -0.48 -9.35
CA LYS A 235 10.56 -0.46 -10.48
C LYS A 235 10.04 -1.33 -11.61
N LEU A 236 9.98 -0.80 -12.82
CA LEU A 236 9.65 -1.58 -14.01
C LEU A 236 10.83 -2.43 -14.46
N LYS A 237 10.52 -3.59 -15.02
CA LYS A 237 11.50 -4.54 -15.56
C LYS A 237 12.34 -3.91 -16.68
N GLU A 238 11.72 -3.11 -17.51
CA GLU A 238 12.36 -2.50 -18.66
C GLU A 238 12.65 -1.00 -18.47
N GLY A 239 13.77 -0.55 -19.03
CA GLY A 239 14.07 0.87 -19.18
C GLY A 239 14.57 1.59 -17.96
N ASN A 240 15.03 0.90 -16.90
CA ASN A 240 15.44 1.50 -15.61
C ASN A 240 14.46 2.60 -15.15
N LYS A 241 13.18 2.26 -15.17
CA LYS A 241 12.07 3.18 -14.99
C LYS A 241 11.29 2.82 -13.72
N TRP A 242 10.91 3.83 -12.96
CA TRP A 242 10.00 3.70 -11.83
C TRP A 242 8.57 4.06 -12.25
N CYS A 243 7.62 3.27 -11.82
CA CYS A 243 6.20 3.55 -11.95
C CYS A 243 5.66 3.97 -10.57
N LEU A 244 5.04 5.12 -10.52
CA LEU A 244 4.27 5.61 -9.38
C LEU A 244 2.79 5.61 -9.78
N LEU A 245 2.00 4.73 -9.19
CA LEU A 245 0.56 4.73 -9.32
C LEU A 245 -0.03 5.72 -8.33
N LEU A 246 -0.95 6.58 -8.79
CA LEU A 246 -1.72 7.50 -7.95
C LEU A 246 -3.21 7.34 -8.21
N ASP A 247 -4.01 7.22 -7.15
CA ASP A 247 -5.47 7.20 -7.26
C ASP A 247 -6.01 8.62 -7.43
N HIS A 248 -6.52 8.92 -8.60
CA HIS A 248 -7.20 10.18 -8.92
C HIS A 248 -8.66 10.13 -8.46
N TYR A 249 -8.87 10.05 -7.16
CA TYR A 249 -10.17 9.74 -6.55
C TYR A 249 -11.24 10.83 -6.79
N GLU A 250 -10.87 12.08 -6.97
CA GLU A 250 -11.85 13.17 -7.18
C GLU A 250 -12.36 13.22 -8.63
N ILE A 251 -11.47 13.19 -9.61
CA ILE A 251 -11.81 13.50 -11.01
C ILE A 251 -11.97 12.23 -11.83
N GLU A 252 -10.91 11.45 -11.97
CA GLU A 252 -10.87 10.31 -12.89
C GLU A 252 -11.33 8.99 -12.24
N LYS A 253 -11.33 8.94 -10.90
CA LYS A 253 -11.78 7.80 -10.08
C LYS A 253 -11.08 6.49 -10.42
N LYS A 254 -9.79 6.55 -10.75
CA LYS A 254 -8.95 5.41 -11.08
C LYS A 254 -7.49 5.67 -10.75
N TYR A 255 -6.71 4.60 -10.66
CA TYR A 255 -5.25 4.69 -10.63
C TYR A 255 -4.70 5.17 -11.95
N ILE A 256 -3.73 6.09 -11.88
CA ILE A 256 -3.02 6.62 -13.04
C ILE A 256 -1.52 6.47 -12.78
N PRO A 257 -0.75 5.95 -13.77
CA PRO A 257 0.68 5.81 -13.65
C PRO A 257 1.42 7.08 -14.03
N TYR A 258 2.46 7.31 -13.26
CA TYR A 258 3.46 8.33 -13.51
C TYR A 258 4.84 7.67 -13.55
N TYR A 259 5.70 8.11 -14.43
CA TYR A 259 7.01 7.51 -14.63
C TYR A 259 8.16 8.47 -14.37
N THR A 260 9.24 7.94 -13.80
CA THR A 260 10.53 8.61 -13.75
C THR A 260 11.65 7.59 -13.99
N THR A 261 12.79 8.07 -14.49
CA THR A 261 14.05 7.31 -14.54
C THR A 261 15.04 7.79 -13.48
N ASP A 262 14.66 8.81 -12.71
CA ASP A 262 15.49 9.42 -11.67
C ASP A 262 14.62 9.85 -10.48
N LEU A 263 14.62 9.03 -9.44
CA LEU A 263 13.88 9.29 -8.20
C LEU A 263 14.39 10.55 -7.48
N GLN A 264 15.69 10.85 -7.59
CA GLN A 264 16.29 12.01 -6.95
C GLN A 264 15.78 13.33 -7.55
N SER A 265 15.42 13.34 -8.82
CA SER A 265 14.81 14.51 -9.46
C SER A 265 13.41 14.78 -8.94
N ALA A 266 12.70 13.76 -8.43
CA ALA A 266 11.31 13.78 -8.03
C ALA A 266 10.36 14.35 -9.12
N GLN A 267 10.76 14.25 -10.40
CA GLN A 267 9.96 14.68 -11.54
C GLN A 267 9.35 13.46 -12.22
N PHE A 268 8.04 13.47 -12.36
CA PHE A 268 7.26 12.35 -12.89
C PHE A 268 6.46 12.78 -14.11
N THR A 269 6.44 11.92 -15.12
CA THR A 269 5.65 12.15 -16.33
C THR A 269 4.44 11.22 -16.32
N ARG A 270 3.24 11.79 -16.45
CA ARG A 270 2.02 11.01 -16.62
C ARG A 270 2.11 10.16 -17.88
N SER A 271 1.73 8.91 -17.81
CA SER A 271 1.55 8.09 -19.00
C SER A 271 0.36 8.59 -19.82
N ASN A 272 0.60 8.67 -21.15
CA ASN A 272 -0.49 8.86 -22.11
C ASN A 272 -0.99 7.51 -22.67
N ASP A 273 -0.29 6.42 -22.37
CA ASP A 273 -0.71 5.09 -22.77
C ASP A 273 -1.81 4.63 -21.81
N ASP A 274 -2.86 4.04 -22.35
CA ASP A 274 -3.88 3.37 -21.55
C ASP A 274 -3.23 2.17 -20.86
N LEU A 275 -2.87 2.37 -19.61
CA LEU A 275 -2.54 1.26 -18.76
C LEU A 275 -3.80 0.45 -18.54
N ASP A 276 -3.71 -0.81 -18.84
CA ASP A 276 -4.74 -1.76 -18.52
C ASP A 276 -4.64 -2.11 -17.03
N ILE A 277 -4.96 -1.09 -16.20
CA ILE A 277 -5.06 -1.24 -14.75
C ILE A 277 -6.45 -1.80 -14.44
N PRO A 278 -6.58 -2.67 -13.43
CA PRO A 278 -7.87 -3.20 -13.01
C PRO A 278 -8.89 -2.10 -12.76
N VAL A 279 -10.03 -2.20 -13.41
CA VAL A 279 -11.11 -1.21 -13.32
C VAL A 279 -11.55 -1.03 -11.87
N ASN A 280 -11.62 0.20 -11.42
CA ASN A 280 -12.01 0.61 -10.06
C ASN A 280 -11.05 0.13 -8.95
N SER A 281 -9.82 -0.31 -9.27
CA SER A 281 -8.82 -0.57 -8.24
C SER A 281 -8.51 0.70 -7.46
N LYS A 282 -8.32 0.51 -6.17
CA LYS A 282 -7.98 1.55 -5.19
C LYS A 282 -6.64 1.24 -4.55
N HIS A 283 -6.21 2.09 -3.64
CA HIS A 283 -4.94 2.02 -2.93
C HIS A 283 -4.53 0.59 -2.58
N GLY A 284 -3.29 0.23 -2.91
CA GLY A 284 -2.73 -1.09 -2.65
C GLY A 284 -1.25 -1.15 -2.96
N GLY A 285 -0.64 -2.30 -2.72
CA GLY A 285 0.80 -2.51 -2.88
C GLY A 285 1.16 -3.37 -4.09
N VAL A 286 2.22 -2.98 -4.81
CA VAL A 286 2.80 -3.78 -5.91
C VAL A 286 4.09 -4.42 -5.44
N MET A 287 4.22 -5.74 -5.66
CA MET A 287 5.41 -6.52 -5.34
C MET A 287 5.92 -7.27 -6.58
N SER A 288 7.23 -7.27 -6.77
CA SER A 288 7.87 -8.13 -7.77
C SER A 288 7.79 -9.60 -7.32
N ILE A 289 7.37 -10.46 -8.23
CA ILE A 289 7.26 -11.91 -8.05
C ILE A 289 8.03 -12.64 -9.13
N THR A 290 8.42 -13.88 -8.89
CA THR A 290 9.05 -14.71 -9.93
C THR A 290 8.04 -15.12 -10.99
N ILE A 291 8.51 -15.52 -12.17
CA ILE A 291 7.65 -16.06 -13.23
C ILE A 291 6.96 -17.35 -12.78
N ASP A 292 7.60 -18.16 -11.95
CA ASP A 292 6.98 -19.38 -11.40
C ASP A 292 5.83 -19.04 -10.44
N GLU A 293 5.99 -18.02 -9.58
CA GLU A 293 4.92 -17.51 -8.71
C GLU A 293 3.78 -16.90 -9.52
N TYR A 294 4.10 -16.14 -10.57
CA TYR A 294 3.09 -15.63 -11.52
C TYR A 294 2.28 -16.77 -12.14
N ASN A 295 2.96 -17.79 -12.69
CA ASN A 295 2.30 -18.93 -13.31
C ASN A 295 1.45 -19.72 -12.29
N ALA A 296 1.93 -19.87 -11.05
CA ALA A 296 1.20 -20.52 -9.97
C ALA A 296 -0.07 -19.75 -9.60
N LEU A 297 -0.01 -18.43 -9.49
CA LEU A 297 -1.16 -17.54 -9.23
C LEU A 297 -2.20 -17.62 -10.35
N VAL A 298 -1.77 -17.53 -11.62
CA VAL A 298 -2.65 -17.64 -12.77
C VAL A 298 -3.31 -19.02 -12.82
N LYS A 299 -2.57 -20.09 -12.50
CA LYS A 299 -3.14 -21.45 -12.43
C LYS A 299 -4.16 -21.61 -11.31
N ALA A 300 -3.92 -20.99 -10.15
CA ALA A 300 -4.79 -21.13 -8.97
C ALA A 300 -6.04 -20.24 -9.05
N TYR A 301 -5.89 -19.02 -9.57
CA TYR A 301 -6.93 -18.00 -9.55
C TYR A 301 -7.27 -17.43 -10.93
N GLY A 302 -6.56 -17.82 -11.99
CA GLY A 302 -6.91 -17.40 -13.35
C GLY A 302 -8.27 -17.94 -13.73
N GLY A 303 -9.13 -17.08 -14.29
CA GLY A 303 -10.42 -17.50 -14.83
C GLY A 303 -10.22 -18.49 -15.98
N SER A 304 -11.20 -19.35 -16.20
CA SER A 304 -11.23 -20.20 -17.39
C SER A 304 -11.15 -19.29 -18.61
N SER A 305 -10.09 -19.43 -19.39
CA SER A 305 -10.00 -18.82 -20.72
C SER A 305 -11.29 -19.17 -21.48
N ILE A 306 -12.13 -18.15 -21.73
CA ILE A 306 -13.32 -18.29 -22.59
C ILE A 306 -12.85 -18.38 -24.03
#